data_62bbc38dc901682583bfc57763624e7f
#
_entry.id   62bbc38dc901682583bfc57763624e7f
#
_cell.length_a   1.000
_cell.length_b   1.000
_cell.length_c   1.000
_cell.angle_alpha   90.00
_cell.angle_beta   90.00
_cell.angle_gamma   90.00
#
_symmetry.space_group_name_H-M   'P 1'
#
loop_
_entity.id
_entity.type
_entity.pdbx_description
1 polymer ?
#
loop_
_entity_poly.entity_id
_entity_poly.type
_entity_poly.pdbx_seq_one_letter_code
_entity_poly.pdbx_strand_id
1 'polypeptide(L)'
;MAYTKIIKVKSNLNLCLDYTSNPKKTERRNAEDLNRLLNYTQNSDKTEHQLYVSGFNCIPQNAYEIMMETKIRWRKPVKDGNILAYHIIQSFSPGEATPDQVHQIGCEFAQRFLADRFECTVSTHLDRGHLHNHIVVNSVSYKDGKMFRSDFDAYYKGIRKISDELCRENRLSVIETDGKGKSYAEWISGQTGKPTIRGMVRKDVEQAIAAADSFEGFILELQNMGY
;
A
#
# COMPACT_ATOMS: atom_id res chain seq x y z
N MET A 1 -12.86 0.28 0.59
CA MET A 1 -12.15 1.58 0.45
C MET A 1 -10.64 1.30 0.37
N ALA A 2 -9.99 1.58 -0.76
CA ALA A 2 -8.57 1.30 -0.90
C ALA A 2 -7.71 2.42 -0.31
N TYR A 3 -6.76 2.06 0.55
CA TYR A 3 -5.72 2.94 1.07
C TYR A 3 -4.40 2.58 0.40
N THR A 4 -3.65 3.58 -0.06
CA THR A 4 -2.33 3.37 -0.67
C THR A 4 -1.23 4.02 0.14
N LYS A 5 -0.05 3.38 0.20
CA LYS A 5 1.17 3.88 0.84
C LYS A 5 2.39 3.45 0.04
N ILE A 6 3.41 4.30 -0.03
CA ILE A 6 4.72 3.95 -0.62
C ILE A 6 5.83 4.10 0.42
N ILE A 7 6.72 3.12 0.47
CA ILE A 7 7.84 3.04 1.41
C ILE A 7 9.13 2.83 0.61
N LYS A 8 10.18 3.58 0.94
CA LYS A 8 11.52 3.42 0.35
C LYS A 8 12.26 2.28 1.03
N VAL A 9 12.66 1.26 0.28
CA VAL A 9 13.48 0.13 0.76
C VAL A 9 14.94 0.47 0.51
N LYS A 10 15.69 0.76 1.57
CA LYS A 10 17.11 1.17 1.49
C LYS A 10 18.08 0.07 1.85
N SER A 11 17.62 -0.95 2.59
CA SER A 11 18.39 -2.13 2.97
C SER A 11 17.47 -3.34 3.02
N ASN A 12 18.06 -4.55 3.04
CA ASN A 12 17.30 -5.79 3.21
C ASN A 12 16.18 -6.00 2.19
N LEU A 13 16.46 -5.74 0.91
CA LEU A 13 15.49 -5.99 -0.18
C LEU A 13 15.01 -7.45 -0.18
N ASN A 14 15.93 -8.40 0.07
CA ASN A 14 15.59 -9.82 0.15
C ASN A 14 14.56 -10.06 1.26
N LEU A 15 14.78 -9.55 2.48
CA LEU A 15 13.81 -9.65 3.58
C LEU A 15 12.46 -9.01 3.24
N CYS A 16 12.44 -7.93 2.47
CA CYS A 16 11.19 -7.30 2.01
C CYS A 16 10.43 -8.23 1.05
N LEU A 17 11.12 -8.84 0.10
CA LEU A 17 10.54 -9.79 -0.84
C LEU A 17 10.05 -11.06 -0.13
N ASP A 18 10.86 -11.63 0.77
CA ASP A 18 10.49 -12.81 1.56
C ASP A 18 9.25 -12.53 2.45
N TYR A 19 9.20 -11.36 3.09
CA TYR A 19 8.04 -10.95 3.88
C TYR A 19 6.77 -10.86 3.05
N THR A 20 6.84 -10.24 1.87
CA THR A 20 5.67 -10.01 1.01
C THR A 20 5.19 -11.28 0.33
N SER A 21 6.11 -12.20 0.00
CA SER A 21 5.81 -13.48 -0.67
C SER A 21 5.59 -14.65 0.31
N ASN A 22 5.55 -14.40 1.62
CA ASN A 22 5.46 -15.46 2.62
C ASN A 22 4.20 -16.32 2.43
N PRO A 23 4.33 -17.65 2.20
CA PRO A 23 3.19 -18.54 1.98
C PRO A 23 2.15 -18.48 3.08
N LYS A 24 2.59 -18.38 4.36
CA LYS A 24 1.68 -18.27 5.51
C LYS A 24 0.77 -17.06 5.48
N LYS A 25 1.05 -16.06 4.65
CA LYS A 25 0.29 -14.82 4.51
C LYS A 25 -0.48 -14.71 3.20
N THR A 26 -0.04 -15.43 2.18
CA THR A 26 -0.60 -15.39 0.82
C THR A 26 -1.50 -16.58 0.51
N GLU A 27 -1.52 -17.61 1.37
CA GLU A 27 -2.40 -18.78 1.25
C GLU A 27 -3.74 -18.58 1.96
N ARG A 28 -4.80 -19.14 1.40
CA ARG A 28 -6.13 -19.21 2.05
C ARG A 28 -6.11 -20.20 3.21
N ARG A 29 -6.76 -19.86 4.34
CA ARG A 29 -6.77 -20.66 5.57
C ARG A 29 -8.14 -21.06 6.09
N ASN A 30 -9.23 -20.87 5.35
CA ASN A 30 -10.58 -21.19 5.80
C ASN A 30 -10.97 -22.63 5.50
N ALA A 31 -11.78 -23.24 6.39
CA ALA A 31 -12.23 -24.63 6.25
C ALA A 31 -13.07 -24.91 4.98
N GLU A 32 -13.81 -23.89 4.47
CA GLU A 32 -14.52 -23.97 3.19
C GLU A 32 -13.55 -23.99 2.00
N ASP A 33 -12.42 -23.33 2.13
CA ASP A 33 -11.36 -23.35 1.12
C ASP A 33 -10.58 -24.69 1.15
N LEU A 34 -10.58 -25.41 2.30
CA LEU A 34 -10.02 -26.76 2.37
C LEU A 34 -10.81 -27.75 1.50
N ASN A 35 -12.12 -27.67 1.50
CA ASN A 35 -12.96 -28.49 0.61
C ASN A 35 -12.78 -28.12 -0.87
N ARG A 36 -12.61 -26.86 -1.21
CA ARG A 36 -12.24 -26.41 -2.56
C ARG A 36 -10.82 -26.86 -2.91
N LEU A 37 -9.88 -26.77 -1.96
CA LEU A 37 -8.51 -27.26 -2.12
C LEU A 37 -8.49 -28.79 -2.34
N LEU A 38 -9.27 -29.57 -1.58
CA LEU A 38 -9.39 -31.02 -1.73
C LEU A 38 -10.02 -31.39 -3.09
N ASN A 39 -11.04 -30.68 -3.52
CA ASN A 39 -11.64 -30.85 -4.87
C ASN A 39 -10.69 -30.39 -5.99
N TYR A 40 -9.79 -29.44 -5.71
CA TYR A 40 -8.78 -28.94 -6.64
C TYR A 40 -7.58 -29.90 -6.74
N THR A 41 -7.15 -30.50 -5.64
CA THR A 41 -6.04 -31.48 -5.60
C THR A 41 -6.43 -32.83 -6.24
N GLN A 42 -7.72 -33.10 -6.40
CA GLN A 42 -8.22 -34.30 -7.15
C GLN A 42 -8.25 -34.07 -8.67
N ASN A 43 -8.00 -32.85 -9.15
CA ASN A 43 -7.95 -32.52 -10.57
C ASN A 43 -6.48 -32.46 -11.02
N SER A 44 -5.97 -33.53 -11.63
CA SER A 44 -4.58 -33.81 -11.95
C SER A 44 -3.86 -32.79 -12.84
N ASP A 45 -4.55 -31.79 -13.39
CA ASP A 45 -3.99 -30.80 -14.34
C ASP A 45 -3.61 -29.43 -13.71
N LYS A 46 -3.73 -29.25 -12.41
CA LYS A 46 -3.48 -27.96 -11.74
C LYS A 46 -2.84 -28.10 -10.36
N THR A 47 -1.65 -28.69 -10.30
CA THR A 47 -0.85 -28.84 -9.07
C THR A 47 0.08 -27.65 -8.79
N GLU A 48 -0.40 -26.43 -8.91
CA GLU A 48 0.30 -25.29 -8.34
C GLU A 48 -0.53 -24.73 -7.19
N HIS A 49 0.05 -24.76 -5.98
CA HIS A 49 -0.46 -23.98 -4.86
C HIS A 49 -0.57 -22.53 -5.35
N GLN A 50 -1.77 -22.04 -5.57
CA GLN A 50 -2.02 -20.67 -5.99
C GLN A 50 -1.69 -19.75 -4.81
N LEU A 51 -0.41 -19.49 -4.62
CA LEU A 51 0.06 -18.37 -3.84
C LEU A 51 -0.40 -17.12 -4.58
N TYR A 52 -1.04 -16.19 -3.88
CA TYR A 52 -1.37 -14.88 -4.44
C TYR A 52 -0.08 -14.04 -4.59
N VAL A 53 0.83 -14.53 -5.44
CA VAL A 53 2.12 -13.90 -5.76
C VAL A 53 2.33 -13.92 -7.27
N SER A 54 2.48 -12.74 -7.87
CA SER A 54 2.76 -12.55 -9.30
C SER A 54 4.00 -11.72 -9.50
N GLY A 55 4.74 -11.99 -10.60
CA GLY A 55 5.90 -11.20 -11.01
C GLY A 55 5.65 -10.50 -12.35
N PHE A 56 6.18 -9.29 -12.49
CA PHE A 56 6.18 -8.52 -13.73
C PHE A 56 7.62 -8.20 -14.08
N ASN A 57 8.04 -8.63 -15.28
CA ASN A 57 9.42 -8.55 -15.75
C ASN A 57 10.45 -9.25 -14.86
N CYS A 58 9.98 -10.08 -13.92
CA CYS A 58 10.78 -10.98 -13.09
C CYS A 58 9.95 -12.19 -12.65
N ILE A 59 10.64 -13.27 -12.31
CA ILE A 59 10.04 -14.43 -11.64
C ILE A 59 10.07 -14.13 -10.14
N PRO A 60 8.95 -14.23 -9.40
CA PRO A 60 8.89 -13.88 -7.99
C PRO A 60 9.97 -14.56 -7.12
N GLN A 61 10.27 -15.83 -7.39
CA GLN A 61 11.27 -16.61 -6.67
C GLN A 61 12.70 -16.07 -6.82
N ASN A 62 13.00 -15.44 -7.95
CA ASN A 62 14.32 -14.90 -8.28
C ASN A 62 14.30 -13.36 -8.41
N ALA A 63 13.29 -12.70 -7.83
CA ALA A 63 13.10 -11.26 -7.98
C ALA A 63 14.28 -10.44 -7.42
N TYR A 64 14.88 -10.91 -6.32
CA TYR A 64 16.04 -10.25 -5.72
C TYR A 64 17.22 -10.21 -6.70
N GLU A 65 17.61 -11.39 -7.22
CA GLU A 65 18.73 -11.56 -8.14
C GLU A 65 18.50 -10.72 -9.41
N ILE A 66 17.31 -10.81 -10.01
CA ILE A 66 16.96 -10.08 -11.24
C ILE A 66 17.01 -8.57 -11.00
N MET A 67 16.47 -8.08 -9.88
CA MET A 67 16.53 -6.64 -9.55
C MET A 67 17.97 -6.17 -9.28
N MET A 68 18.82 -7.02 -8.71
CA MET A 68 20.23 -6.71 -8.47
C MET A 68 21.03 -6.72 -9.76
N GLU A 69 20.81 -7.69 -10.65
CA GLU A 69 21.42 -7.75 -11.99
C GLU A 69 21.10 -6.50 -12.82
N THR A 70 19.86 -6.02 -12.77
CA THR A 70 19.47 -4.76 -13.42
C THR A 70 20.28 -3.59 -12.90
N LYS A 71 20.49 -3.49 -11.58
CA LYS A 71 21.33 -2.43 -11.00
C LYS A 71 22.78 -2.53 -11.45
N ILE A 72 23.35 -3.73 -11.49
CA ILE A 72 24.71 -3.98 -11.95
C ILE A 72 24.84 -3.59 -13.44
N ARG A 73 23.92 -4.05 -14.29
CA ARG A 73 23.88 -3.74 -15.72
C ARG A 73 23.92 -2.24 -15.99
N TRP A 74 23.14 -1.48 -15.23
CA TRP A 74 23.05 -0.03 -15.38
C TRP A 74 24.02 0.75 -14.48
N ARG A 75 25.01 0.06 -13.85
CA ARG A 75 26.04 0.66 -12.98
C ARG A 75 25.46 1.54 -11.89
N LYS A 76 24.31 1.14 -11.33
CA LYS A 76 23.70 1.86 -10.20
C LYS A 76 24.32 1.39 -8.87
N PRO A 77 24.73 2.32 -7.98
CA PRO A 77 25.38 1.94 -6.75
C PRO A 77 24.41 1.23 -5.79
N VAL A 78 24.86 0.10 -5.25
CA VAL A 78 24.20 -0.65 -4.19
C VAL A 78 24.98 -0.43 -2.89
N LYS A 79 24.89 0.79 -2.34
CA LYS A 79 25.56 1.19 -1.09
C LYS A 79 24.51 1.44 -0.02
N ASP A 80 24.93 1.37 1.25
CA ASP A 80 24.06 1.73 2.36
C ASP A 80 23.47 3.14 2.18
N GLY A 81 22.18 3.26 2.47
CA GLY A 81 21.42 4.50 2.28
C GLY A 81 20.80 4.70 0.90
N ASN A 82 21.23 3.95 -0.14
CA ASN A 82 20.60 4.01 -1.45
C ASN A 82 19.24 3.29 -1.47
N ILE A 83 18.33 3.79 -2.28
CA ILE A 83 17.02 3.15 -2.45
C ILE A 83 17.18 1.95 -3.41
N LEU A 84 16.97 0.75 -2.89
CA LEU A 84 17.04 -0.49 -3.65
C LEU A 84 15.71 -0.84 -4.34
N ALA A 85 14.59 -0.53 -3.68
CA ALA A 85 13.25 -0.78 -4.19
C ALA A 85 12.25 0.20 -3.55
N TYR A 86 11.04 0.19 -4.08
CA TYR A 86 9.89 0.83 -3.47
C TYR A 86 8.85 -0.24 -3.13
N HIS A 87 8.31 -0.15 -1.94
CA HIS A 87 7.27 -1.03 -1.46
C HIS A 87 5.97 -0.23 -1.40
N ILE A 88 5.04 -0.56 -2.30
CA ILE A 88 3.70 0.03 -2.35
C ILE A 88 2.75 -0.93 -1.65
N ILE A 89 1.92 -0.40 -0.78
CA ILE A 89 0.85 -1.13 -0.09
C ILE A 89 -0.48 -0.58 -0.58
N GLN A 90 -1.39 -1.46 -0.96
CA GLN A 90 -2.76 -1.14 -1.35
C GLN A 90 -3.70 -1.99 -0.48
N SER A 91 -4.43 -1.36 0.46
CA SER A 91 -5.30 -2.03 1.43
C SER A 91 -6.77 -1.76 1.14
N PHE A 92 -7.60 -2.76 1.33
CA PHE A 92 -9.04 -2.72 1.06
C PHE A 92 -9.85 -2.82 2.36
N SER A 93 -11.09 -2.36 2.35
CA SER A 93 -11.97 -2.51 3.51
C SER A 93 -12.30 -3.98 3.76
N PRO A 94 -12.48 -4.38 5.02
CA PRO A 94 -12.88 -5.74 5.36
C PRO A 94 -14.18 -6.15 4.66
N GLY A 95 -14.17 -7.32 4.02
CA GLY A 95 -15.36 -7.89 3.36
C GLY A 95 -15.78 -7.21 2.05
N GLU A 96 -15.07 -6.19 1.58
CA GLU A 96 -15.43 -5.44 0.37
C GLU A 96 -15.05 -6.17 -0.93
N ALA A 97 -14.04 -6.99 -0.91
CA ALA A 97 -13.53 -7.70 -2.09
C ALA A 97 -13.07 -9.12 -1.77
N THR A 98 -13.06 -9.99 -2.78
CA THR A 98 -12.49 -11.33 -2.66
C THR A 98 -10.97 -11.30 -2.83
N PRO A 99 -10.21 -12.30 -2.32
CA PRO A 99 -8.78 -12.40 -2.53
C PRO A 99 -8.38 -12.36 -4.01
N ASP A 100 -9.11 -13.06 -4.88
CA ASP A 100 -8.86 -13.10 -6.32
C ASP A 100 -9.01 -11.70 -6.94
N GLN A 101 -10.09 -10.99 -6.57
CA GLN A 101 -10.35 -9.63 -7.04
C GLN A 101 -9.25 -8.65 -6.56
N VAL A 102 -8.84 -8.75 -5.30
CA VAL A 102 -7.77 -7.90 -4.75
C VAL A 102 -6.45 -8.17 -5.46
N HIS A 103 -6.11 -9.45 -5.70
CA HIS A 103 -4.88 -9.80 -6.41
C HIS A 103 -4.90 -9.30 -7.86
N GLN A 104 -6.01 -9.48 -8.57
CA GLN A 104 -6.18 -8.97 -9.92
C GLN A 104 -6.02 -7.45 -9.98
N ILE A 105 -6.65 -6.71 -9.07
CA ILE A 105 -6.48 -5.25 -8.97
C ILE A 105 -5.03 -4.86 -8.74
N GLY A 106 -4.29 -5.59 -7.89
CA GLY A 106 -2.87 -5.37 -7.66
C GLY A 106 -2.03 -5.58 -8.92
N CYS A 107 -2.32 -6.63 -9.69
CA CYS A 107 -1.66 -6.94 -10.96
C CYS A 107 -1.95 -5.86 -12.02
N GLU A 108 -3.21 -5.47 -12.19
CA GLU A 108 -3.59 -4.40 -13.11
C GLU A 108 -2.98 -3.05 -12.72
N PHE A 109 -2.91 -2.74 -11.42
CA PHE A 109 -2.23 -1.57 -10.91
C PHE A 109 -0.75 -1.56 -11.32
N ALA A 110 -0.05 -2.69 -11.13
CA ALA A 110 1.36 -2.81 -11.51
C ALA A 110 1.55 -2.58 -13.01
N GLN A 111 0.70 -3.14 -13.86
CA GLN A 111 0.75 -2.96 -15.31
C GLN A 111 0.52 -1.51 -15.72
N ARG A 112 -0.54 -0.86 -15.21
CA ARG A 112 -0.89 0.52 -15.58
C ARG A 112 0.12 1.54 -15.05
N PHE A 113 0.57 1.36 -13.79
CA PHE A 113 1.44 2.32 -13.13
C PHE A 113 2.89 2.22 -13.58
N LEU A 114 3.42 1.00 -13.78
CA LEU A 114 4.82 0.79 -14.10
C LEU A 114 5.11 0.80 -15.61
N ALA A 115 4.06 0.72 -16.44
CA ALA A 115 4.14 0.81 -17.91
C ALA A 115 5.25 -0.08 -18.50
N ASP A 116 5.41 -1.31 -17.98
CA ASP A 116 6.40 -2.30 -18.40
C ASP A 116 7.86 -1.78 -18.39
N ARG A 117 8.21 -0.95 -17.39
CA ARG A 117 9.56 -0.37 -17.26
C ARG A 117 10.37 -0.89 -16.08
N PHE A 118 9.72 -1.47 -15.10
CA PHE A 118 10.37 -1.93 -13.87
C PHE A 118 9.99 -3.37 -13.59
N GLU A 119 10.93 -4.11 -13.02
CA GLU A 119 10.61 -5.40 -12.40
C GLU A 119 9.80 -5.14 -11.12
N CYS A 120 8.78 -5.94 -10.90
CA CYS A 120 8.07 -5.91 -9.64
C CYS A 120 7.43 -7.24 -9.28
N THR A 121 7.17 -7.43 -7.98
CA THR A 121 6.34 -8.51 -7.45
C THR A 121 5.06 -7.94 -6.85
N VAL A 122 3.95 -8.65 -7.04
CA VAL A 122 2.64 -8.35 -6.44
C VAL A 122 2.25 -9.52 -5.57
N SER A 123 2.03 -9.29 -4.27
CA SER A 123 1.61 -10.31 -3.32
C SER A 123 0.40 -9.85 -2.54
N THR A 124 -0.64 -10.69 -2.45
CA THR A 124 -1.86 -10.38 -1.70
C THR A 124 -1.86 -11.12 -0.36
N HIS A 125 -1.90 -10.39 0.74
CA HIS A 125 -1.95 -10.93 2.09
C HIS A 125 -3.39 -11.14 2.55
N LEU A 126 -3.63 -12.31 3.14
CA LEU A 126 -4.92 -12.81 3.61
C LEU A 126 -4.97 -13.01 5.15
N ASP A 127 -3.87 -12.76 5.83
CA ASP A 127 -3.65 -13.10 7.25
C ASP A 127 -4.29 -12.11 8.24
N ARG A 128 -4.83 -10.99 7.74
CA ARG A 128 -5.45 -9.94 8.56
C ARG A 128 -6.93 -9.81 8.26
N GLY A 129 -7.64 -9.08 9.12
CA GLY A 129 -9.07 -8.80 8.94
C GLY A 129 -9.41 -7.96 7.70
N HIS A 130 -8.40 -7.53 6.94
CA HIS A 130 -8.54 -6.81 5.68
C HIS A 130 -7.50 -7.30 4.66
N LEU A 131 -7.93 -7.42 3.42
CA LEU A 131 -7.04 -7.83 2.32
C LEU A 131 -6.15 -6.65 1.89
N HIS A 132 -4.91 -6.95 1.54
CA HIS A 132 -3.99 -5.93 1.08
C HIS A 132 -2.92 -6.48 0.14
N ASN A 133 -2.61 -5.70 -0.89
CA ASN A 133 -1.53 -5.97 -1.82
C ASN A 133 -0.23 -5.35 -1.32
N HIS A 134 0.85 -6.10 -1.46
CA HIS A 134 2.22 -5.62 -1.37
C HIS A 134 2.84 -5.66 -2.76
N ILE A 135 3.27 -4.52 -3.27
CA ILE A 135 3.87 -4.39 -4.59
C ILE A 135 5.30 -3.88 -4.37
N VAL A 136 6.30 -4.75 -4.62
CA VAL A 136 7.71 -4.39 -4.49
C VAL A 136 8.27 -4.11 -5.87
N VAL A 137 8.69 -2.87 -6.10
CA VAL A 137 9.13 -2.33 -7.40
C VAL A 137 10.62 -2.06 -7.35
N ASN A 138 11.37 -2.52 -8.36
CA ASN A 138 12.78 -2.17 -8.50
C ASN A 138 12.95 -0.64 -8.61
N SER A 139 13.97 -0.09 -7.95
CA SER A 139 14.27 1.36 -8.04
C SER A 139 14.88 1.78 -9.38
N VAL A 140 15.29 0.83 -10.22
CA VAL A 140 15.95 1.06 -11.51
C VAL A 140 15.15 0.40 -12.62
N SER A 141 14.87 1.14 -13.67
CA SER A 141 14.22 0.61 -14.87
C SER A 141 15.16 -0.35 -15.61
N TYR A 142 14.67 -1.55 -15.93
CA TYR A 142 15.44 -2.53 -16.68
C TYR A 142 15.60 -2.13 -18.16
N LYS A 143 14.72 -1.27 -18.68
CA LYS A 143 14.75 -0.82 -20.08
C LYS A 143 15.78 0.26 -20.35
N ASP A 144 15.90 1.26 -19.48
CA ASP A 144 16.66 2.47 -19.73
C ASP A 144 17.54 2.92 -18.55
N GLY A 145 17.58 2.17 -17.46
CA GLY A 145 18.38 2.46 -16.28
C GLY A 145 17.97 3.71 -15.51
N LYS A 146 16.84 4.33 -15.84
CA LYS A 146 16.34 5.49 -15.10
C LYS A 146 15.82 5.08 -13.75
N MET A 147 16.03 5.95 -12.75
CA MET A 147 15.53 5.74 -11.41
C MET A 147 14.02 5.97 -11.35
N PHE A 148 13.33 5.13 -10.59
CA PHE A 148 11.93 5.35 -10.23
C PHE A 148 11.79 6.66 -9.46
N ARG A 149 10.81 7.49 -9.83
CA ARG A 149 10.49 8.73 -9.13
C ARG A 149 9.35 8.50 -8.15
N SER A 150 9.57 8.85 -6.88
CA SER A 150 8.55 8.80 -5.83
C SER A 150 8.38 10.19 -5.18
N ASP A 151 8.07 11.17 -6.01
CA ASP A 151 7.68 12.50 -5.58
C ASP A 151 6.17 12.60 -5.30
N PHE A 152 5.73 13.77 -4.88
CA PHE A 152 4.33 14.04 -4.58
C PHE A 152 3.41 13.78 -5.79
N ASP A 153 3.83 14.20 -6.96
CA ASP A 153 3.04 14.02 -8.19
C ASP A 153 2.92 12.55 -8.58
N ALA A 154 4.01 11.77 -8.48
CA ALA A 154 3.99 10.33 -8.72
C ALA A 154 3.05 9.60 -7.75
N TYR A 155 2.96 10.05 -6.48
CA TYR A 155 2.05 9.48 -5.51
C TYR A 155 0.59 9.83 -5.80
N TYR A 156 0.25 11.11 -5.92
CA TYR A 156 -1.15 11.54 -6.05
C TYR A 156 -1.71 11.35 -7.46
N LYS A 157 -0.95 11.71 -8.50
CA LYS A 157 -1.39 11.59 -9.91
C LYS A 157 -1.14 10.20 -10.49
N GLY A 158 -0.25 9.42 -9.88
CA GLY A 158 0.06 8.05 -10.27
C GLY A 158 -0.59 7.04 -9.34
N ILE A 159 0.07 6.72 -8.22
CA ILE A 159 -0.30 5.60 -7.34
C ILE A 159 -1.75 5.71 -6.87
N ARG A 160 -2.13 6.83 -6.26
CA ARG A 160 -3.47 6.99 -5.70
C ARG A 160 -4.54 7.04 -6.78
N LYS A 161 -4.33 7.84 -7.82
CA LYS A 161 -5.30 7.99 -8.91
C LYS A 161 -5.60 6.66 -9.60
N ILE A 162 -4.57 5.90 -9.99
CA ILE A 162 -4.74 4.60 -10.66
C ILE A 162 -5.42 3.60 -9.72
N SER A 163 -5.05 3.57 -8.42
CA SER A 163 -5.70 2.72 -7.44
C SER A 163 -7.19 3.06 -7.28
N ASP A 164 -7.55 4.35 -7.21
CA ASP A 164 -8.94 4.80 -7.10
C ASP A 164 -9.74 4.50 -8.36
N GLU A 165 -9.15 4.64 -9.55
CA GLU A 165 -9.76 4.27 -10.84
C GLU A 165 -10.08 2.77 -10.87
N LEU A 166 -9.11 1.92 -10.54
CA LEU A 166 -9.29 0.46 -10.48
C LEU A 166 -10.35 0.06 -9.46
N CYS A 167 -10.40 0.72 -8.30
CA CYS A 167 -11.46 0.45 -7.32
C CYS A 167 -12.84 0.77 -7.88
N ARG A 168 -13.02 1.91 -8.57
CA ARG A 168 -14.31 2.27 -9.19
C ARG A 168 -14.70 1.30 -10.30
N GLU A 169 -13.77 0.90 -11.17
CA GLU A 169 -13.98 -0.09 -12.23
C GLU A 169 -14.45 -1.44 -11.65
N ASN A 170 -13.94 -1.81 -10.48
CA ASN A 170 -14.31 -3.05 -9.78
C ASN A 170 -15.46 -2.86 -8.76
N ARG A 171 -16.15 -1.72 -8.76
CA ARG A 171 -17.27 -1.38 -7.86
C ARG A 171 -16.88 -1.40 -6.38
N LEU A 172 -15.63 -1.07 -6.08
CA LEU A 172 -15.13 -0.93 -4.72
C LEU A 172 -15.15 0.54 -4.30
N SER A 173 -15.24 0.77 -2.99
CA SER A 173 -15.24 2.12 -2.44
C SER A 173 -13.86 2.78 -2.55
N VAL A 174 -13.85 4.10 -2.73
CA VAL A 174 -12.65 4.94 -2.74
C VAL A 174 -12.68 5.93 -1.57
N ILE A 175 -11.50 6.41 -1.16
CA ILE A 175 -11.40 7.44 -0.13
C ILE A 175 -11.69 8.79 -0.78
N GLU A 176 -12.90 9.31 -0.60
CA GLU A 176 -13.21 10.69 -0.93
C GLU A 176 -12.67 11.58 0.19
N THR A 177 -11.82 12.53 -0.17
CA THR A 177 -11.26 13.49 0.79
C THR A 177 -11.80 14.87 0.44
N ASP A 178 -12.45 15.51 1.41
CA ASP A 178 -12.90 16.92 1.33
C ASP A 178 -11.71 17.92 1.35
N GLY A 179 -10.56 17.52 0.78
CA GLY A 179 -9.34 18.32 0.73
C GLY A 179 -8.57 18.42 2.04
N LYS A 180 -9.12 17.97 3.15
CA LYS A 180 -8.46 17.93 4.47
C LYS A 180 -8.20 16.47 4.86
N GLY A 181 -7.01 15.94 4.53
CA GLY A 181 -6.63 14.57 4.88
C GLY A 181 -6.67 14.34 6.39
N LYS A 182 -7.51 13.39 6.85
CA LYS A 182 -7.47 12.88 8.22
C LYS A 182 -6.34 11.86 8.35
N SER A 183 -5.57 11.93 9.42
CA SER A 183 -4.63 10.85 9.77
C SER A 183 -5.41 9.58 10.12
N TYR A 184 -4.76 8.40 10.04
CA TYR A 184 -5.37 7.14 10.46
C TYR A 184 -5.87 7.19 11.91
N ALA A 185 -5.13 7.87 12.81
CA ALA A 185 -5.53 8.09 14.19
C ALA A 185 -6.81 8.94 14.31
N GLU A 186 -6.94 9.99 13.49
CA GLU A 186 -8.15 10.83 13.44
C GLU A 186 -9.36 10.08 12.86
N TRP A 187 -9.11 9.19 11.90
CA TRP A 187 -10.16 8.34 11.32
C TRP A 187 -10.68 7.32 12.35
N ILE A 188 -9.76 6.58 13.03
CA ILE A 188 -10.13 5.65 14.11
C ILE A 188 -10.85 6.38 15.26
N SER A 189 -10.35 7.57 15.63
CA SER A 189 -10.99 8.41 16.65
C SER A 189 -12.45 8.71 16.31
N GLY A 190 -12.73 9.04 15.03
CA GLY A 190 -14.10 9.24 14.55
C GLY A 190 -14.96 7.99 14.62
N GLN A 191 -14.39 6.79 14.44
CA GLN A 191 -15.12 5.52 14.53
C GLN A 191 -15.33 5.02 15.97
N THR A 192 -14.35 5.27 16.85
CA THR A 192 -14.35 4.73 18.22
C THR A 192 -14.80 5.74 19.28
N GLY A 193 -15.02 7.00 18.89
CA GLY A 193 -15.35 8.08 19.82
C GLY A 193 -14.21 8.50 20.77
N LYS A 194 -13.00 7.92 20.61
CA LYS A 194 -11.84 8.26 21.44
C LYS A 194 -11.19 9.54 20.90
N PRO A 195 -11.10 10.63 21.68
CA PRO A 195 -10.50 11.88 21.21
C PRO A 195 -9.01 11.71 20.90
N THR A 196 -8.52 12.34 19.83
CA THR A 196 -7.08 12.48 19.58
C THR A 196 -6.60 13.81 20.17
N ILE A 197 -5.32 13.89 20.54
CA ILE A 197 -4.70 15.16 21.01
C ILE A 197 -4.94 16.28 20.00
N ARG A 198 -4.76 16.02 18.70
CA ARG A 198 -5.03 17.00 17.64
C ARG A 198 -6.51 17.40 17.56
N GLY A 199 -7.43 16.47 17.80
CA GLY A 199 -8.86 16.74 17.85
C GLY A 199 -9.25 17.58 19.05
N MET A 200 -8.63 17.36 20.20
CA MET A 200 -8.81 18.16 21.41
C MET A 200 -8.30 19.59 21.18
N VAL A 201 -7.04 19.76 20.74
CA VAL A 201 -6.47 21.06 20.44
C VAL A 201 -7.29 21.84 19.41
N ARG A 202 -7.80 21.16 18.36
CA ARG A 202 -8.68 21.81 17.38
C ARG A 202 -9.95 22.34 18.03
N LYS A 203 -10.58 21.54 18.87
CA LYS A 203 -11.81 21.93 19.59
C LYS A 203 -11.56 23.14 20.50
N ASP A 204 -10.44 23.13 21.23
CA ASP A 204 -10.06 24.22 22.12
C ASP A 204 -9.79 25.51 21.33
N VAL A 205 -9.08 25.42 20.20
CA VAL A 205 -8.87 26.55 19.28
C VAL A 205 -10.20 27.07 18.73
N GLU A 206 -11.12 26.21 18.29
CA GLU A 206 -12.45 26.61 17.80
C GLU A 206 -13.27 27.29 18.90
N GLN A 207 -13.21 26.82 20.14
CA GLN A 207 -13.84 27.45 21.31
C GLN A 207 -13.24 28.83 21.59
N ALA A 208 -11.91 28.95 21.57
CA ALA A 208 -11.24 30.23 21.81
C ALA A 208 -11.56 31.25 20.70
N ILE A 209 -11.67 30.82 19.43
CA ILE A 209 -12.11 31.69 18.33
C ILE A 209 -13.56 32.15 18.54
N ALA A 210 -14.45 31.27 18.96
CA ALA A 210 -15.87 31.59 19.18
C ALA A 210 -16.10 32.52 20.38
N ALA A 211 -15.20 32.50 21.38
CA ALA A 211 -15.28 33.32 22.59
C ALA A 211 -14.61 34.69 22.47
N ALA A 212 -13.71 34.85 21.49
CA ALA A 212 -12.89 36.04 21.36
C ALA A 212 -13.43 37.03 20.32
N ASP A 213 -13.46 38.31 20.68
CA ASP A 213 -13.84 39.43 19.80
C ASP A 213 -12.61 40.07 19.08
N SER A 214 -11.40 39.66 19.50
CA SER A 214 -10.13 40.17 18.97
C SER A 214 -9.04 39.10 19.01
N PHE A 215 -7.94 39.34 18.29
CA PHE A 215 -6.79 38.42 18.30
C PHE A 215 -6.15 38.34 19.71
N GLU A 216 -6.05 39.47 20.43
CA GLU A 216 -5.57 39.49 21.81
C GLU A 216 -6.47 38.68 22.74
N GLY A 217 -7.79 38.80 22.57
CA GLY A 217 -8.79 38.02 23.29
C GLY A 217 -8.64 36.52 23.01
N PHE A 218 -8.42 36.14 21.76
CA PHE A 218 -8.16 34.75 21.39
C PHE A 218 -6.91 34.17 22.07
N ILE A 219 -5.81 34.92 22.14
CA ILE A 219 -4.61 34.49 22.84
C ILE A 219 -4.87 34.31 24.33
N LEU A 220 -5.62 35.24 24.95
CA LEU A 220 -5.99 35.16 26.37
C LEU A 220 -6.84 33.93 26.66
N GLU A 221 -7.81 33.61 25.79
CA GLU A 221 -8.63 32.38 25.94
C GLU A 221 -7.79 31.11 25.84
N LEU A 222 -6.84 31.02 24.89
CA LEU A 222 -5.91 29.89 24.82
C LEU A 222 -5.04 29.75 26.07
N GLN A 223 -4.54 30.87 26.63
CA GLN A 223 -3.78 30.87 27.88
C GLN A 223 -4.63 30.39 29.05
N ASN A 224 -5.90 30.80 29.14
CA ASN A 224 -6.84 30.32 30.15
C ASN A 224 -7.11 28.80 30.03
N MET A 225 -7.02 28.23 28.82
CA MET A 225 -7.14 26.78 28.58
C MET A 225 -5.81 26.02 28.80
N GLY A 226 -4.72 26.70 29.14
CA GLY A 226 -3.43 26.09 29.50
C GLY A 226 -2.45 25.92 28.32
N TYR A 227 -2.60 26.68 27.24
CA TYR A 227 -1.69 26.74 26.11
C TYR A 227 -0.62 27.83 26.25
#